data_cbb4f073fe5777d958c02573b04f0825
#
_entry.id   cbb4f073fe5777d958c02573b04f0825
#
_cell.length_a   1.000
_cell.length_b   1.000
_cell.length_c   1.000
_cell.angle_alpha   90.00
_cell.angle_beta   90.00
_cell.angle_gamma   90.00
#
_symmetry.space_group_name_H-M   'P 1'
#
loop_
_entity.id
_entity.type
_entity.pdbx_description
1 polymer ?
#
loop_
_entity_poly.entity_id
_entity_poly.type
_entity_poly.pdbx_seq_one_letter_code
_entity_poly.pdbx_strand_id
1 'polypeptide(L)'
;MITELEFKSLSAQGFNRIPLMAEAFADLETPLSLYLKLAHSKDGGRYSFLLESVVGGERFGRYSFIGLPARTLIRASGFGAAARTEVVTDGEVVETAEGNPLDFIEAYQARFKVALRPGLPRFCGGLAGYFGYDAVRYIEKKLEATCPPDTLGCPDILLLQCEELAVIDNLSGKLYLIVYADPGRPEAYAVAKRRLRELREQLKYSVSAPQVKPTQAHPPERLFAKADYIAAVERAKDLIAGGDFMQVQVGQRISKRYTESPLSLYRALRSLNPSPYMFYYDFGDFHVVAASPEILVRQENTGDGQQKVTIRPLAGTRPRGTSPEADKAAEVELVSDPKERAEHVMLIDLARNDIGRIARTGSVKVTEAFAVERYSHVMHIVSNVEGTLKDGMTAIDVLKATFPAGTLTGAPKVHAMELIDQLEPVKRGIYGGACGYISYAGDMDVAIAIRAGVVKDQVLHVQAAAGVVADSVPELEWKETEAKARALLRAAELVEEGLE
;
A
#
# COMPACT_ATOMS: atom_id res chain seq x y z
N MET A 1 11.08 -16.53 23.74
CA MET A 1 12.02 -17.06 22.70
C MET A 1 12.01 -18.58 22.78
N ILE A 2 12.05 -19.30 21.64
CA ILE A 2 12.14 -20.78 21.63
C ILE A 2 13.51 -21.24 22.11
N THR A 3 13.56 -22.47 22.63
CA THR A 3 14.82 -23.14 23.00
C THR A 3 15.49 -23.76 21.77
N GLU A 4 16.77 -24.06 21.85
CA GLU A 4 17.49 -24.76 20.78
C GLU A 4 16.92 -26.16 20.51
N LEU A 5 16.42 -26.83 21.54
CA LEU A 5 15.77 -28.13 21.40
C LEU A 5 14.47 -28.05 20.62
N GLU A 6 13.63 -27.05 20.92
CA GLU A 6 12.41 -26.77 20.13
C GLU A 6 12.73 -26.41 18.67
N PHE A 7 13.78 -25.61 18.45
CA PHE A 7 14.23 -25.26 17.10
C PHE A 7 14.61 -26.52 16.30
N LYS A 8 15.41 -27.43 16.90
CA LYS A 8 15.79 -28.71 16.29
C LYS A 8 14.58 -29.59 16.02
N SER A 9 13.60 -29.63 16.95
CA SER A 9 12.34 -30.36 16.76
C SER A 9 11.53 -29.82 15.58
N LEU A 10 11.39 -28.50 15.46
CA LEU A 10 10.68 -27.88 14.33
C LEU A 10 11.41 -28.14 12.99
N SER A 11 12.74 -28.05 13.00
CA SER A 11 13.53 -28.40 11.82
C SER A 11 13.30 -29.85 11.38
N ALA A 12 13.26 -30.80 12.34
CA ALA A 12 12.99 -32.22 12.05
C ALA A 12 11.56 -32.46 11.49
N GLN A 13 10.61 -31.57 11.77
CA GLN A 13 9.25 -31.58 11.19
C GLN A 13 9.19 -31.00 9.78
N GLY A 14 10.32 -30.56 9.23
CA GLY A 14 10.44 -30.05 7.86
C GLY A 14 10.13 -28.55 7.70
N PHE A 15 10.02 -27.79 8.79
CA PHE A 15 9.96 -26.34 8.70
C PHE A 15 11.29 -25.77 8.22
N ASN A 16 11.27 -24.89 7.24
CA ASN A 16 12.46 -24.25 6.67
C ASN A 16 12.57 -22.75 6.98
N ARG A 17 11.57 -22.19 7.70
CA ARG A 17 11.60 -20.85 8.28
C ARG A 17 11.06 -20.91 9.70
N ILE A 18 11.91 -20.68 10.67
CA ILE A 18 11.57 -20.78 12.09
C ILE A 18 11.79 -19.41 12.73
N PRO A 19 10.73 -18.71 13.19
CA PRO A 19 10.87 -17.40 13.82
C PRO A 19 11.39 -17.52 15.25
N LEU A 20 12.43 -16.76 15.56
CA LEU A 20 12.81 -16.42 16.91
C LEU A 20 12.25 -15.04 17.23
N MET A 21 11.58 -14.89 18.36
CA MET A 21 10.95 -13.64 18.77
C MET A 21 11.43 -13.21 20.16
N ALA A 22 11.72 -11.93 20.30
CA ALA A 22 11.98 -11.27 21.57
C ALA A 22 10.99 -10.13 21.78
N GLU A 23 10.48 -9.98 23.01
CA GLU A 23 9.64 -8.87 23.42
C GLU A 23 10.49 -7.79 24.12
N ALA A 24 10.12 -6.54 23.94
CA ALA A 24 10.65 -5.37 24.63
C ALA A 24 9.52 -4.37 24.89
N PHE A 25 9.75 -3.36 25.71
CA PHE A 25 8.85 -2.22 25.87
C PHE A 25 9.09 -1.20 24.75
N ALA A 26 8.02 -0.58 24.28
CA ALA A 26 8.03 0.48 23.28
C ALA A 26 7.38 1.78 23.80
N ASP A 27 7.22 1.91 25.11
CA ASP A 27 6.52 3.01 25.79
C ASP A 27 7.22 4.38 25.64
N LEU A 28 8.54 4.38 25.37
CA LEU A 28 9.34 5.57 25.10
C LEU A 28 9.71 5.74 23.61
N GLU A 29 9.13 4.93 22.73
CA GLU A 29 9.50 4.87 21.33
C GLU A 29 8.30 5.26 20.43
N THR A 30 8.63 5.81 19.28
CA THR A 30 7.68 5.97 18.16
C THR A 30 8.04 4.99 17.05
N PRO A 31 7.11 4.65 16.14
CA PRO A 31 7.44 3.85 14.97
C PRO A 31 8.61 4.43 14.17
N LEU A 32 8.68 5.76 14.06
CA LEU A 32 9.76 6.44 13.35
C LEU A 32 11.10 6.35 14.10
N SER A 33 11.13 6.52 15.44
CA SER A 33 12.39 6.38 16.20
C SER A 33 12.94 4.97 16.10
N LEU A 34 12.06 3.97 16.14
CA LEU A 34 12.44 2.56 15.97
C LEU A 34 12.93 2.26 14.54
N TYR A 35 12.28 2.85 13.51
CA TYR A 35 12.76 2.74 12.14
C TYR A 35 14.19 3.31 12.01
N LEU A 36 14.46 4.47 12.57
CA LEU A 36 15.79 5.09 12.58
C LEU A 36 16.82 4.24 13.31
N LYS A 37 16.44 3.60 14.42
CA LYS A 37 17.34 2.75 15.22
C LYS A 37 17.66 1.41 14.55
N LEU A 38 16.66 0.78 13.95
CA LEU A 38 16.73 -0.62 13.54
C LEU A 38 16.91 -0.82 12.03
N ALA A 39 16.29 0.04 11.22
CA ALA A 39 16.27 -0.10 9.76
C ALA A 39 17.14 0.93 9.05
N HIS A 40 17.06 2.20 9.45
CA HIS A 40 17.83 3.30 8.83
C HIS A 40 19.22 3.36 9.44
N SER A 41 20.07 2.41 9.07
CA SER A 41 21.45 2.33 9.57
C SER A 41 22.34 3.41 8.92
N LYS A 42 23.62 3.51 9.38
CA LYS A 42 24.63 4.42 8.81
C LYS A 42 24.83 4.23 7.29
N ASP A 43 24.49 3.07 6.76
CA ASP A 43 24.61 2.70 5.35
C ASP A 43 23.33 2.96 4.55
N GLY A 44 22.36 3.71 5.11
CA GLY A 44 21.17 4.20 4.42
C GLY A 44 19.95 3.29 4.45
N GLY A 45 20.03 2.09 5.05
CA GLY A 45 18.83 1.24 5.26
C GLY A 45 18.08 0.80 4.01
N ARG A 46 18.77 0.61 2.89
CA ARG A 46 18.17 0.19 1.61
C ARG A 46 17.33 -1.08 1.79
N TYR A 47 16.23 -1.17 1.06
CA TYR A 47 15.29 -2.30 1.06
C TYR A 47 14.63 -2.51 2.42
N SER A 48 14.21 -1.42 3.05
CA SER A 48 13.47 -1.41 4.32
C SER A 48 12.15 -0.64 4.17
N PHE A 49 11.30 -0.73 5.21
CA PHE A 49 10.04 -0.01 5.20
C PHE A 49 9.52 0.31 6.59
N LEU A 50 8.64 1.28 6.66
CA LEU A 50 7.79 1.61 7.79
C LEU A 50 6.34 1.61 7.33
N LEU A 51 5.50 0.76 7.93
CA LEU A 51 4.05 0.75 7.75
C LEU A 51 3.42 1.10 9.09
N GLU A 52 2.65 2.18 9.14
CA GLU A 52 1.94 2.56 10.34
C GLU A 52 0.51 3.04 10.04
N SER A 53 -0.34 2.97 11.04
CA SER A 53 -1.66 3.58 11.02
C SER A 53 -1.69 4.67 12.07
N VAL A 54 -1.97 5.90 11.65
CA VAL A 54 -1.93 7.08 12.55
C VAL A 54 -3.33 7.48 13.00
N VAL A 55 -4.37 7.01 12.30
CA VAL A 55 -5.77 7.34 12.56
C VAL A 55 -6.59 6.05 12.62
N GLY A 56 -7.62 6.00 13.47
CA GLY A 56 -8.59 4.90 13.46
C GLY A 56 -8.62 4.02 14.71
N GLY A 57 -7.89 4.36 15.78
CA GLY A 57 -7.98 3.70 17.09
C GLY A 57 -7.76 2.19 17.04
N GLU A 58 -8.57 1.41 17.75
CA GLU A 58 -8.45 -0.04 17.82
C GLU A 58 -8.63 -0.77 16.47
N ARG A 59 -9.35 -0.16 15.55
CA ARG A 59 -9.73 -0.78 14.27
C ARG A 59 -8.59 -0.81 13.25
N PHE A 60 -7.74 0.23 13.20
CA PHE A 60 -6.66 0.38 12.22
C PHE A 60 -5.28 0.60 12.86
N GLY A 61 -5.21 1.28 13.98
CA GLY A 61 -3.98 1.79 14.57
C GLY A 61 -3.24 0.84 15.51
N ARG A 62 -3.65 -0.45 15.61
CA ARG A 62 -3.07 -1.34 16.62
C ARG A 62 -1.60 -1.64 16.38
N TYR A 63 -1.22 -1.98 15.16
CA TYR A 63 0.15 -2.38 14.86
C TYR A 63 0.83 -1.42 13.91
N SER A 64 2.12 -1.18 14.18
CA SER A 64 3.06 -0.59 13.23
C SER A 64 4.15 -1.61 12.93
N PHE A 65 4.56 -1.70 11.65
CA PHE A 65 5.52 -2.69 11.18
C PHE A 65 6.75 -1.98 10.60
N ILE A 66 7.91 -2.44 11.02
CA ILE A 66 9.20 -1.96 10.54
C ILE A 66 9.92 -3.16 9.92
N GLY A 67 10.02 -3.18 8.61
CA GLY A 67 10.86 -4.12 7.89
C GLY A 67 12.31 -3.68 7.95
N LEU A 68 13.17 -4.53 8.51
CA LEU A 68 14.59 -4.29 8.50
C LEU A 68 15.15 -4.54 7.09
N PRO A 69 16.36 -4.04 6.77
CA PRO A 69 16.94 -4.21 5.44
C PRO A 69 16.87 -5.63 4.91
N ALA A 70 16.06 -5.84 3.90
CA ALA A 70 15.87 -7.15 3.28
C ALA A 70 17.06 -7.51 2.39
N ARG A 71 17.56 -8.74 2.54
CA ARG A 71 18.62 -9.29 1.69
C ARG A 71 18.09 -9.77 0.36
N THR A 72 16.83 -10.20 0.33
CA THR A 72 16.17 -10.76 -0.85
C THR A 72 14.95 -9.93 -1.23
N LEU A 73 14.81 -9.67 -2.51
CA LEU A 73 13.64 -9.03 -3.08
C LEU A 73 13.22 -9.75 -4.37
N ILE A 74 11.95 -9.60 -4.72
CA ILE A 74 11.38 -10.02 -6.00
C ILE A 74 11.00 -8.76 -6.76
N ARG A 75 11.45 -8.65 -8.02
CA ARG A 75 11.01 -7.58 -8.92
C ARG A 75 10.50 -8.16 -10.23
N ALA A 76 9.46 -7.55 -10.76
CA ALA A 76 8.91 -7.93 -12.06
C ALA A 76 8.69 -6.71 -12.93
N SER A 77 8.92 -6.87 -14.23
CA SER A 77 8.74 -5.83 -15.25
C SER A 77 8.43 -6.46 -16.61
N GLY A 78 7.80 -5.64 -17.48
CA GLY A 78 7.42 -6.07 -18.83
C GLY A 78 6.13 -6.89 -18.84
N PHE A 79 5.50 -7.01 -20.02
CA PHE A 79 4.20 -7.67 -20.19
C PHE A 79 4.24 -8.67 -21.34
N GLY A 80 3.29 -9.62 -21.33
CA GLY A 80 3.22 -10.67 -22.33
C GLY A 80 4.50 -11.50 -22.40
N ALA A 81 5.08 -11.63 -23.58
CA ALA A 81 6.34 -12.37 -23.81
C ALA A 81 7.59 -11.67 -23.21
N ALA A 82 7.49 -10.39 -22.89
CA ALA A 82 8.58 -9.63 -22.25
C ALA A 82 8.48 -9.63 -20.71
N ALA A 83 7.47 -10.27 -20.13
CA ALA A 83 7.31 -10.36 -18.69
C ALA A 83 8.47 -11.15 -18.08
N ARG A 84 9.17 -10.52 -17.13
CA ARG A 84 10.33 -11.09 -16.46
C ARG A 84 10.24 -10.84 -14.97
N THR A 85 10.44 -11.91 -14.22
CA THR A 85 10.52 -11.84 -12.75
C THR A 85 11.93 -12.23 -12.32
N GLU A 86 12.52 -11.48 -11.43
CA GLU A 86 13.85 -11.71 -10.88
C GLU A 86 13.78 -11.78 -9.35
N VAL A 87 14.48 -12.76 -8.79
CA VAL A 87 14.81 -12.80 -7.37
C VAL A 87 16.22 -12.28 -7.21
N VAL A 88 16.38 -11.24 -6.42
CA VAL A 88 17.68 -10.60 -6.16
C VAL A 88 18.04 -10.85 -4.70
N THR A 89 19.21 -11.39 -4.42
CA THR A 89 19.73 -11.60 -3.07
C THR A 89 21.08 -10.94 -2.94
N ASP A 90 21.25 -10.09 -1.90
CA ASP A 90 22.48 -9.33 -1.66
C ASP A 90 22.95 -8.52 -2.88
N GLY A 91 22.02 -8.04 -3.70
CA GLY A 91 22.27 -7.25 -4.90
C GLY A 91 22.49 -8.06 -6.18
N GLU A 92 22.58 -9.39 -6.09
CA GLU A 92 22.80 -10.28 -7.24
C GLU A 92 21.51 -10.99 -7.67
N VAL A 93 21.25 -11.08 -8.96
CA VAL A 93 20.12 -11.86 -9.49
C VAL A 93 20.44 -13.36 -9.34
N VAL A 94 19.71 -14.02 -8.45
CA VAL A 94 19.91 -15.45 -8.14
C VAL A 94 18.93 -16.36 -8.88
N GLU A 95 17.80 -15.83 -9.31
CA GLU A 95 16.79 -16.57 -10.07
C GLU A 95 16.08 -15.61 -11.04
N THR A 96 15.78 -16.11 -12.24
CA THR A 96 14.98 -15.41 -13.25
C THR A 96 13.90 -16.34 -13.77
N ALA A 97 12.68 -15.82 -13.88
CA ALA A 97 11.55 -16.53 -14.45
C ALA A 97 10.87 -15.71 -15.54
N GLU A 98 10.42 -16.39 -16.59
CA GLU A 98 9.52 -15.86 -17.61
C GLU A 98 8.07 -16.26 -17.28
N GLY A 99 7.11 -15.60 -17.91
CA GLY A 99 5.69 -15.86 -17.72
C GLY A 99 5.03 -14.92 -16.69
N ASN A 100 3.91 -15.35 -16.11
CA ASN A 100 3.13 -14.49 -15.24
C ASN A 100 3.82 -14.30 -13.88
N PRO A 101 4.21 -13.05 -13.52
CA PRO A 101 4.86 -12.78 -12.24
C PRO A 101 4.01 -13.13 -11.02
N LEU A 102 2.67 -13.02 -11.10
CA LEU A 102 1.79 -13.35 -9.99
C LEU A 102 1.82 -14.84 -9.66
N ASP A 103 1.84 -15.70 -10.68
CA ASP A 103 1.94 -17.15 -10.49
C ASP A 103 3.33 -17.52 -9.94
N PHE A 104 4.38 -16.83 -10.38
CA PHE A 104 5.72 -17.01 -9.82
C PHE A 104 5.77 -16.64 -8.34
N ILE A 105 5.19 -15.49 -7.93
CA ILE A 105 5.18 -15.03 -6.55
C ILE A 105 4.42 -16.03 -5.66
N GLU A 106 3.31 -16.56 -6.13
CA GLU A 106 2.56 -17.60 -5.42
C GLU A 106 3.40 -18.87 -5.20
N ALA A 107 4.01 -19.38 -6.26
CA ALA A 107 4.90 -20.54 -6.20
C ALA A 107 6.13 -20.26 -5.32
N TYR A 108 6.67 -19.04 -5.34
CA TYR A 108 7.78 -18.62 -4.50
C TYR A 108 7.42 -18.65 -3.02
N GLN A 109 6.25 -18.10 -2.65
CA GLN A 109 5.77 -18.15 -1.26
C GLN A 109 5.55 -19.58 -0.76
N ALA A 110 5.04 -20.48 -1.62
CA ALA A 110 4.81 -21.88 -1.29
C ALA A 110 6.09 -22.67 -0.93
N ARG A 111 7.28 -22.15 -1.25
CA ARG A 111 8.58 -22.75 -0.87
C ARG A 111 8.84 -22.66 0.65
N PHE A 112 8.18 -21.74 1.35
CA PHE A 112 8.42 -21.48 2.77
C PHE A 112 7.45 -22.25 3.65
N LYS A 113 7.96 -23.23 4.36
CA LYS A 113 7.24 -23.94 5.44
C LYS A 113 7.61 -23.28 6.76
N VAL A 114 6.75 -22.39 7.21
CA VAL A 114 7.01 -21.51 8.34
C VAL A 114 6.44 -22.10 9.62
N ALA A 115 7.23 -22.17 10.68
CA ALA A 115 6.80 -22.63 12.00
C ALA A 115 6.01 -21.51 12.73
N LEU A 116 4.78 -21.25 12.29
CA LEU A 116 3.90 -20.27 12.93
C LEU A 116 3.55 -20.70 14.37
N ARG A 117 3.56 -19.75 15.29
CA ARG A 117 3.33 -19.98 16.71
C ARG A 117 2.29 -19.00 17.26
N PRO A 118 1.54 -19.42 18.31
CA PRO A 118 0.67 -18.48 19.03
C PRO A 118 1.44 -17.26 19.54
N GLY A 119 0.83 -16.09 19.48
CA GLY A 119 1.41 -14.82 19.94
C GLY A 119 2.23 -14.08 18.90
N LEU A 120 2.45 -14.62 17.70
CA LEU A 120 2.99 -13.83 16.58
C LEU A 120 1.95 -12.80 16.11
N PRO A 121 2.38 -11.57 15.78
CA PRO A 121 1.49 -10.58 15.17
C PRO A 121 1.03 -11.06 13.79
N ARG A 122 -0.10 -10.52 13.30
CA ARG A 122 -0.68 -10.89 12.00
C ARG A 122 0.31 -10.78 10.83
N PHE A 123 1.12 -9.74 10.81
CA PHE A 123 2.29 -9.69 9.94
C PHE A 123 3.54 -9.98 10.77
N CYS A 124 4.04 -11.18 10.63
CA CYS A 124 5.21 -11.65 11.35
C CYS A 124 6.42 -11.92 10.43
N GLY A 125 6.28 -11.64 9.15
CA GLY A 125 7.23 -11.90 8.07
C GLY A 125 6.48 -12.35 6.82
N GLY A 126 7.14 -12.39 5.68
CA GLY A 126 6.53 -12.68 4.38
C GLY A 126 7.06 -11.76 3.29
N LEU A 127 6.19 -11.26 2.44
CA LEU A 127 6.53 -10.30 1.39
C LEU A 127 5.87 -8.95 1.70
N ALA A 128 6.62 -7.85 1.58
CA ALA A 128 6.10 -6.50 1.71
C ALA A 128 6.64 -5.60 0.59
N GLY A 129 5.78 -4.73 0.06
CA GLY A 129 6.14 -3.85 -1.05
C GLY A 129 4.92 -3.41 -1.82
N TYR A 130 5.01 -3.43 -3.16
CA TYR A 130 3.90 -3.00 -3.98
C TYR A 130 3.69 -3.88 -5.23
N PHE A 131 2.43 -3.89 -5.65
CA PHE A 131 1.97 -4.26 -6.98
C PHE A 131 1.52 -2.96 -7.65
N GLY A 132 2.27 -2.48 -8.63
CA GLY A 132 1.92 -1.26 -9.37
C GLY A 132 0.59 -1.42 -10.11
N TYR A 133 -0.09 -0.31 -10.45
CA TYR A 133 -1.35 -0.36 -11.21
C TYR A 133 -1.22 -1.23 -12.46
N ASP A 134 -0.12 -1.12 -13.15
CA ASP A 134 0.12 -1.85 -14.39
C ASP A 134 0.31 -3.36 -14.20
N ALA A 135 0.42 -3.85 -12.97
CA ALA A 135 0.34 -5.29 -12.67
C ALA A 135 -1.01 -5.91 -13.08
N VAL A 136 -2.05 -5.09 -13.31
CA VAL A 136 -3.33 -5.55 -13.88
C VAL A 136 -3.14 -6.23 -15.23
N ARG A 137 -2.10 -5.88 -15.98
CA ARG A 137 -1.79 -6.48 -17.30
C ARG A 137 -1.36 -7.95 -17.18
N TYR A 138 -0.93 -8.39 -16.01
CA TYR A 138 -0.72 -9.81 -15.71
C TYR A 138 -2.02 -10.57 -15.41
N ILE A 139 -3.12 -9.84 -15.18
CA ILE A 139 -4.46 -10.37 -14.93
C ILE A 139 -5.32 -10.27 -16.18
N GLU A 140 -5.38 -9.07 -16.78
CA GLU A 140 -6.22 -8.72 -17.92
C GLU A 140 -5.37 -8.58 -19.20
N LYS A 141 -5.24 -9.68 -19.95
CA LYS A 141 -4.39 -9.74 -21.16
C LYS A 141 -4.72 -8.70 -22.22
N LYS A 142 -5.96 -8.25 -22.30
CA LYS A 142 -6.37 -7.19 -23.24
C LYS A 142 -5.56 -5.90 -23.07
N LEU A 143 -5.09 -5.62 -21.86
CA LEU A 143 -4.36 -4.38 -21.53
C LEU A 143 -2.85 -4.50 -21.80
N GLU A 144 -2.32 -5.67 -22.20
CA GLU A 144 -0.89 -5.84 -22.43
C GLU A 144 -0.35 -4.92 -23.54
N ALA A 145 -1.13 -4.76 -24.62
CA ALA A 145 -0.71 -4.02 -25.81
C ALA A 145 -1.02 -2.50 -25.75
N THR A 146 -1.80 -2.05 -24.77
CA THR A 146 -2.28 -0.66 -24.67
C THR A 146 -1.54 0.19 -23.66
N CYS A 147 -0.52 -0.38 -22.99
CA CYS A 147 0.22 0.29 -21.93
C CYS A 147 0.85 1.61 -22.42
N PRO A 148 0.55 2.75 -21.76
CA PRO A 148 1.19 4.02 -22.06
C PRO A 148 2.71 3.98 -21.78
N PRO A 149 3.49 4.94 -22.33
CA PRO A 149 4.93 5.01 -22.13
C PRO A 149 5.32 5.08 -20.64
N ASP A 150 6.32 4.28 -20.24
CA ASP A 150 6.90 4.37 -18.90
C ASP A 150 7.91 5.51 -18.82
N THR A 151 7.69 6.45 -17.94
CA THR A 151 8.57 7.60 -17.68
C THR A 151 9.22 7.56 -16.30
N LEU A 152 8.88 6.55 -15.46
CA LEU A 152 9.48 6.38 -14.13
C LEU A 152 10.56 5.31 -14.12
N GLY A 153 10.41 4.27 -14.93
CA GLY A 153 11.33 3.13 -14.94
C GLY A 153 11.40 2.39 -13.60
N CYS A 154 10.28 2.33 -12.86
CA CYS A 154 10.15 1.50 -11.67
C CYS A 154 9.64 0.11 -12.07
N PRO A 155 10.03 -0.96 -11.37
CA PRO A 155 9.42 -2.27 -11.57
C PRO A 155 7.89 -2.24 -11.44
N ASP A 156 7.17 -3.10 -12.17
CA ASP A 156 5.71 -3.22 -12.05
C ASP A 156 5.31 -3.87 -10.72
N ILE A 157 6.15 -4.74 -10.19
CA ILE A 157 6.04 -5.34 -8.87
C ILE A 157 7.41 -5.29 -8.21
N LEU A 158 7.46 -4.89 -6.94
CA LEU A 158 8.65 -5.00 -6.12
C LEU A 158 8.25 -5.39 -4.70
N LEU A 159 8.73 -6.54 -4.25
CA LEU A 159 8.42 -7.13 -2.95
C LEU A 159 9.70 -7.48 -2.21
N LEU A 160 9.82 -7.03 -0.97
CA LEU A 160 10.90 -7.35 -0.05
C LEU A 160 10.54 -8.62 0.72
N GLN A 161 11.47 -9.58 0.79
CA GLN A 161 11.30 -10.76 1.64
C GLN A 161 11.69 -10.41 3.08
N CYS A 162 10.69 -10.34 3.94
CA CYS A 162 10.83 -9.89 5.33
C CYS A 162 11.18 -11.08 6.23
N GLU A 163 12.45 -11.23 6.52
CA GLU A 163 12.98 -12.23 7.47
C GLU A 163 13.43 -11.60 8.80
N GLU A 164 13.54 -10.28 8.87
CA GLU A 164 13.76 -9.49 10.08
C GLU A 164 12.72 -8.39 10.17
N LEU A 165 12.01 -8.33 11.29
CA LEU A 165 10.86 -7.44 11.48
C LEU A 165 10.81 -6.92 12.92
N ALA A 166 10.47 -5.65 13.09
CA ALA A 166 10.07 -5.09 14.37
C ALA A 166 8.58 -4.68 14.29
N VAL A 167 7.79 -5.16 15.22
CA VAL A 167 6.34 -4.91 15.28
C VAL A 167 6.00 -4.23 16.58
N ILE A 168 5.35 -3.08 16.49
CA ILE A 168 4.87 -2.34 17.65
C ILE A 168 3.39 -2.63 17.80
N ASP A 169 2.98 -3.14 18.96
CA ASP A 169 1.59 -3.13 19.39
C ASP A 169 1.31 -1.80 20.12
N ASN A 170 0.78 -0.85 19.41
CA ASN A 170 0.49 0.50 19.92
C ASN A 170 -0.52 0.48 21.09
N LEU A 171 -1.37 -0.55 21.17
CA LEU A 171 -2.34 -0.67 22.26
C LEU A 171 -1.68 -1.15 23.55
N SER A 172 -0.76 -2.11 23.48
CA SER A 172 -0.09 -2.68 24.66
C SER A 172 1.25 -2.04 24.99
N GLY A 173 1.76 -1.15 24.12
CA GLY A 173 3.10 -0.56 24.27
C GLY A 173 4.24 -1.57 24.17
N LYS A 174 4.02 -2.70 23.49
CA LYS A 174 5.00 -3.77 23.31
C LYS A 174 5.66 -3.69 21.94
N LEU A 175 6.93 -4.06 21.92
CA LEU A 175 7.73 -4.26 20.73
C LEU A 175 8.07 -5.74 20.58
N TYR A 176 7.78 -6.31 19.41
CA TYR A 176 8.20 -7.65 19.02
C TYR A 176 9.32 -7.55 18.00
N LEU A 177 10.48 -8.11 18.31
CA LEU A 177 11.60 -8.29 17.38
C LEU A 177 11.55 -9.73 16.89
N ILE A 178 11.45 -9.92 15.58
CA ILE A 178 11.31 -11.23 14.93
C ILE A 178 12.46 -11.41 13.97
N VAL A 179 13.16 -12.53 14.08
CA VAL A 179 14.23 -12.94 13.17
C VAL A 179 13.97 -14.38 12.77
N TYR A 180 13.90 -14.63 11.46
CA TYR A 180 13.74 -15.97 10.92
C TYR A 180 15.09 -16.67 10.79
N ALA A 181 15.13 -17.93 11.23
CA ALA A 181 16.25 -18.82 11.04
C ALA A 181 15.90 -19.88 9.99
N ASP A 182 16.82 -20.09 9.06
CA ASP A 182 16.78 -21.19 8.09
C ASP A 182 17.57 -22.38 8.63
N PRO A 183 16.92 -23.48 9.04
CA PRO A 183 17.62 -24.63 9.60
C PRO A 183 18.62 -25.31 8.65
N GLY A 184 18.50 -25.05 7.35
CA GLY A 184 19.46 -25.53 6.34
C GLY A 184 20.84 -24.83 6.42
N ARG A 185 20.94 -23.74 7.18
CA ARG A 185 22.20 -22.99 7.34
C ARG A 185 22.93 -23.42 8.61
N PRO A 186 24.28 -23.45 8.59
CA PRO A 186 25.07 -23.72 9.79
C PRO A 186 24.74 -22.74 10.92
N GLU A 187 24.66 -23.24 12.14
CA GLU A 187 24.43 -22.46 13.36
C GLU A 187 23.21 -21.49 13.32
N ALA A 188 22.21 -21.79 12.50
CA ALA A 188 21.06 -20.90 12.24
C ALA A 188 20.40 -20.37 13.52
N TYR A 189 20.21 -21.24 14.53
CA TYR A 189 19.65 -20.82 15.83
C TYR A 189 20.55 -19.81 16.56
N ALA A 190 21.84 -20.10 16.64
CA ALA A 190 22.83 -19.25 17.35
C ALA A 190 22.95 -17.88 16.63
N VAL A 191 22.97 -17.89 15.30
CA VAL A 191 23.01 -16.66 14.47
C VAL A 191 21.77 -15.81 14.71
N ALA A 192 20.57 -16.37 14.60
CA ALA A 192 19.32 -15.63 14.83
C ALA A 192 19.21 -15.11 16.28
N LYS A 193 19.64 -15.91 17.27
CA LYS A 193 19.66 -15.48 18.67
C LYS A 193 20.65 -14.34 18.91
N ARG A 194 21.82 -14.36 18.27
CA ARG A 194 22.79 -13.26 18.31
C ARG A 194 22.19 -12.01 17.67
N ARG A 195 21.56 -12.15 16.51
CA ARG A 195 20.91 -11.03 15.81
C ARG A 195 19.85 -10.34 16.68
N LEU A 196 18.98 -11.11 17.35
CA LEU A 196 18.00 -10.55 18.29
C LEU A 196 18.66 -9.77 19.43
N ARG A 197 19.82 -10.20 19.93
CA ARG A 197 20.56 -9.45 20.95
C ARG A 197 21.11 -8.14 20.40
N GLU A 198 21.66 -8.15 19.19
CA GLU A 198 22.15 -6.95 18.50
C GLU A 198 21.02 -5.94 18.31
N LEU A 199 19.85 -6.38 17.84
CA LEU A 199 18.67 -5.50 17.68
C LEU A 199 18.23 -4.90 19.03
N ARG A 200 18.24 -5.68 20.11
CA ARG A 200 17.94 -5.16 21.46
C ARG A 200 18.96 -4.13 21.94
N GLU A 201 20.24 -4.31 21.63
CA GLU A 201 21.26 -3.31 21.94
C GLU A 201 21.07 -2.02 21.12
N GLN A 202 20.68 -2.12 19.84
CA GLN A 202 20.38 -0.96 19.01
C GLN A 202 19.23 -0.09 19.56
N LEU A 203 18.29 -0.68 20.29
CA LEU A 203 17.22 0.10 20.95
C LEU A 203 17.75 1.13 21.95
N LYS A 204 18.91 0.89 22.53
CA LYS A 204 19.53 1.78 23.53
C LYS A 204 20.18 3.02 22.93
N TYR A 205 20.43 3.02 21.62
CA TYR A 205 21.08 4.17 20.98
C TYR A 205 20.10 5.33 20.81
N SER A 206 20.61 6.54 21.00
CA SER A 206 19.88 7.74 20.61
C SER A 206 19.97 7.92 19.09
N VAL A 207 18.88 8.39 18.50
CA VAL A 207 18.83 8.72 17.07
C VAL A 207 18.35 10.15 16.91
N SER A 208 18.83 10.80 15.87
CA SER A 208 18.32 12.07 15.41
C SER A 208 17.68 11.90 14.04
N ALA A 209 16.59 12.60 13.81
CA ALA A 209 16.02 12.70 12.48
C ALA A 209 17.00 13.41 11.53
N PRO A 210 16.95 13.15 10.21
CA PRO A 210 17.73 13.90 9.25
C PRO A 210 17.55 15.41 9.47
N GLN A 211 18.67 16.12 9.56
CA GLN A 211 18.62 17.59 9.64
C GLN A 211 18.11 18.14 8.31
N VAL A 212 17.12 19.01 8.37
CA VAL A 212 16.59 19.71 7.23
C VAL A 212 17.01 21.17 7.33
N LYS A 213 17.61 21.68 6.27
CA LYS A 213 17.94 23.10 6.16
C LYS A 213 17.06 23.70 5.06
N PRO A 214 16.68 24.97 5.19
CA PRO A 214 15.95 25.63 4.11
C PRO A 214 16.71 25.53 2.79
N THR A 215 16.02 25.13 1.74
CA THR A 215 16.55 25.00 0.38
C THR A 215 15.71 25.79 -0.60
N GLN A 216 16.18 25.89 -1.84
CA GLN A 216 15.43 26.60 -2.86
C GLN A 216 14.17 25.83 -3.24
N ALA A 217 13.02 26.47 -3.14
CA ALA A 217 11.76 25.91 -3.63
C ALA A 217 11.75 25.79 -5.15
N HIS A 218 11.30 24.65 -5.64
CA HIS A 218 11.13 24.39 -7.08
C HIS A 218 9.65 24.29 -7.42
N PRO A 219 9.16 24.97 -8.49
CA PRO A 219 7.77 24.85 -8.90
C PRO A 219 7.48 23.44 -9.41
N PRO A 220 6.26 22.92 -9.16
CA PRO A 220 5.84 21.66 -9.74
C PRO A 220 5.50 21.78 -11.22
N GLU A 221 5.83 20.76 -12.00
CA GLU A 221 5.53 20.62 -13.42
C GLU A 221 4.46 19.56 -13.64
N ARG A 222 3.54 19.78 -14.59
CA ARG A 222 2.47 18.85 -14.94
C ARG A 222 2.80 18.18 -16.26
N LEU A 223 2.84 16.85 -16.24
CA LEU A 223 3.07 16.06 -17.45
C LEU A 223 1.88 16.05 -18.40
N PHE A 224 0.69 16.31 -17.87
CA PHE A 224 -0.54 16.42 -18.65
C PHE A 224 -0.92 17.92 -18.68
N ALA A 225 -0.83 18.55 -19.84
CA ALA A 225 -1.23 19.95 -19.97
C ALA A 225 -2.72 20.11 -19.63
N LYS A 226 -3.07 21.20 -18.94
CA LYS A 226 -4.46 21.42 -18.50
C LYS A 226 -5.48 21.35 -19.64
N ALA A 227 -5.15 21.93 -20.81
CA ALA A 227 -6.05 21.88 -21.97
C ALA A 227 -6.28 20.48 -22.47
N ASP A 228 -5.23 19.65 -22.51
CA ASP A 228 -5.32 18.24 -22.95
C ASP A 228 -6.09 17.39 -21.93
N TYR A 229 -5.91 17.65 -20.62
CA TYR A 229 -6.69 16.99 -19.57
C TYR A 229 -8.18 17.31 -19.69
N ILE A 230 -8.53 18.58 -19.92
CA ILE A 230 -9.92 19.01 -20.14
C ILE A 230 -10.51 18.30 -21.37
N ALA A 231 -9.77 18.24 -22.48
CA ALA A 231 -10.18 17.51 -23.67
C ALA A 231 -10.39 16.00 -23.41
N ALA A 232 -9.53 15.40 -22.59
CA ALA A 232 -9.67 13.99 -22.17
C ALA A 232 -10.95 13.76 -21.34
N VAL A 233 -11.28 14.68 -20.43
CA VAL A 233 -12.52 14.63 -19.64
C VAL A 233 -13.75 14.79 -20.55
N GLU A 234 -13.75 15.73 -21.50
CA GLU A 234 -14.85 15.90 -22.46
C GLU A 234 -15.05 14.61 -23.30
N ARG A 235 -13.97 14.02 -23.80
CA ARG A 235 -14.03 12.74 -24.53
C ARG A 235 -14.61 11.63 -23.67
N ALA A 236 -14.23 11.54 -22.39
CA ALA A 236 -14.79 10.56 -21.47
C ALA A 236 -16.31 10.77 -21.29
N LYS A 237 -16.78 12.02 -21.18
CA LYS A 237 -18.20 12.36 -21.07
C LYS A 237 -18.97 11.97 -22.32
N ASP A 238 -18.42 12.18 -23.52
CA ASP A 238 -19.07 11.80 -24.80
C ASP A 238 -19.26 10.26 -24.85
N LEU A 239 -18.27 9.49 -24.40
CA LEU A 239 -18.36 8.04 -24.34
C LEU A 239 -19.36 7.56 -23.27
N ILE A 240 -19.44 8.24 -22.12
CA ILE A 240 -20.47 7.99 -21.10
C ILE A 240 -21.85 8.26 -21.67
N ALA A 241 -22.04 9.37 -22.37
CA ALA A 241 -23.31 9.71 -23.04
C ALA A 241 -23.68 8.70 -24.14
N GLY A 242 -22.68 8.11 -24.80
CA GLY A 242 -22.85 7.02 -25.77
C GLY A 242 -23.19 5.67 -25.13
N GLY A 243 -23.10 5.53 -23.81
CA GLY A 243 -23.43 4.31 -23.08
C GLY A 243 -22.27 3.31 -22.95
N ASP A 244 -21.02 3.72 -23.22
CA ASP A 244 -19.85 2.85 -23.13
C ASP A 244 -19.52 2.46 -21.68
N PHE A 245 -19.69 3.38 -20.73
CA PHE A 245 -19.49 3.14 -19.28
C PHE A 245 -20.23 4.21 -18.45
N MET A 246 -20.26 4.01 -17.13
CA MET A 246 -20.94 4.92 -16.19
C MET A 246 -19.97 5.92 -15.55
N GLN A 247 -18.72 5.51 -15.30
CA GLN A 247 -17.69 6.32 -14.64
C GLN A 247 -16.31 5.85 -15.06
N VAL A 248 -15.38 6.80 -15.21
CA VAL A 248 -13.96 6.52 -15.42
C VAL A 248 -13.09 7.51 -14.63
N GLN A 249 -11.98 7.02 -14.10
CA GLN A 249 -10.98 7.86 -13.43
C GLN A 249 -9.97 8.38 -14.46
N VAL A 250 -9.79 9.68 -14.53
CA VAL A 250 -8.76 10.32 -15.38
C VAL A 250 -7.74 11.01 -14.50
N GLY A 251 -6.48 10.59 -14.63
CA GLY A 251 -5.38 11.05 -13.79
C GLY A 251 -4.37 11.93 -14.50
N GLN A 252 -3.63 12.70 -13.70
CA GLN A 252 -2.46 13.43 -14.14
C GLN A 252 -1.28 13.15 -13.20
N ARG A 253 -0.05 13.27 -13.72
CA ARG A 253 1.18 13.25 -12.94
C ARG A 253 1.77 14.64 -12.83
N ILE A 254 2.16 14.99 -11.60
CA ILE A 254 2.84 16.22 -11.25
C ILE A 254 4.23 15.82 -10.77
N SER A 255 5.27 16.46 -11.31
CA SER A 255 6.66 16.23 -10.94
C SER A 255 7.24 17.49 -10.33
N LYS A 256 8.05 17.33 -9.28
CA LYS A 256 8.74 18.45 -8.61
C LYS A 256 10.16 18.03 -8.31
N ARG A 257 11.15 18.86 -8.66
CA ARG A 257 12.51 18.62 -8.19
C ARG A 257 12.52 18.57 -6.66
N TYR A 258 13.13 17.54 -6.10
CA TYR A 258 13.16 17.28 -4.67
C TYR A 258 14.49 16.62 -4.30
N THR A 259 15.38 17.36 -3.66
CA THR A 259 16.75 16.92 -3.34
C THR A 259 16.90 16.51 -1.88
N GLU A 260 15.87 16.73 -1.08
CA GLU A 260 15.88 16.47 0.35
C GLU A 260 15.62 14.99 0.67
N SER A 261 15.80 14.62 1.93
CA SER A 261 15.57 13.25 2.38
C SER A 261 14.13 12.81 2.16
N PRO A 262 13.87 11.66 1.48
CA PRO A 262 12.53 11.10 1.36
C PRO A 262 11.89 10.78 2.73
N LEU A 263 12.69 10.48 3.75
CA LEU A 263 12.20 10.27 5.11
C LEU A 263 11.71 11.58 5.74
N SER A 264 12.32 12.73 5.40
CA SER A 264 11.82 14.04 5.81
C SER A 264 10.49 14.36 5.15
N LEU A 265 10.30 13.99 3.87
CA LEU A 265 9.01 14.07 3.20
C LEU A 265 7.93 13.24 3.92
N TYR A 266 8.27 12.00 4.31
CA TYR A 266 7.36 11.16 5.09
C TYR A 266 6.96 11.82 6.42
N ARG A 267 7.91 12.39 7.15
CA ARG A 267 7.66 13.10 8.42
C ARG A 267 6.71 14.28 8.23
N ALA A 268 6.94 15.11 7.22
CA ALA A 268 6.07 16.23 6.89
C ALA A 268 4.66 15.75 6.50
N LEU A 269 4.56 14.74 5.62
CA LEU A 269 3.28 14.18 5.19
C LEU A 269 2.50 13.57 6.35
N ARG A 270 3.17 12.84 7.25
CA ARG A 270 2.58 12.24 8.45
C ARG A 270 1.95 13.29 9.38
N SER A 271 2.59 14.44 9.49
CA SER A 271 2.08 15.56 10.29
C SER A 271 0.90 16.27 9.63
N LEU A 272 0.99 16.51 8.32
CA LEU A 272 -0.03 17.23 7.56
C LEU A 272 -1.31 16.40 7.31
N ASN A 273 -1.14 15.13 7.00
CA ASN A 273 -2.23 14.27 6.55
C ASN A 273 -2.16 12.87 7.17
N PRO A 274 -2.33 12.74 8.50
CA PRO A 274 -2.37 11.44 9.15
C PRO A 274 -3.48 10.58 8.55
N SER A 275 -3.16 9.34 8.22
CA SER A 275 -4.05 8.43 7.47
C SER A 275 -4.01 7.02 8.05
N PRO A 276 -5.04 6.18 7.81
CA PRO A 276 -5.07 4.78 8.26
C PRO A 276 -3.94 3.94 7.71
N TYR A 277 -3.43 4.26 6.52
CA TYR A 277 -2.33 3.57 5.87
C TYR A 277 -1.23 4.55 5.49
N MET A 278 -0.31 4.75 6.44
CA MET A 278 0.93 5.50 6.20
C MET A 278 2.01 4.52 5.82
N PHE A 279 2.72 4.75 4.72
CA PHE A 279 3.86 3.92 4.38
C PHE A 279 5.03 4.71 3.80
N TYR A 280 6.21 4.25 4.19
CA TYR A 280 7.49 4.64 3.66
C TYR A 280 8.22 3.39 3.24
N TYR A 281 8.67 3.34 1.99
CA TYR A 281 9.53 2.28 1.48
C TYR A 281 10.81 2.90 0.95
N ASP A 282 11.94 2.33 1.37
CA ASP A 282 13.25 2.56 0.78
C ASP A 282 13.59 1.36 -0.12
N PHE A 283 13.48 1.53 -1.42
CA PHE A 283 13.82 0.51 -2.41
C PHE A 283 15.22 0.70 -2.99
N GLY A 284 16.04 1.54 -2.37
CA GLY A 284 17.41 1.82 -2.79
C GLY A 284 17.50 2.90 -3.85
N ASP A 285 17.04 2.62 -5.06
CA ASP A 285 17.12 3.55 -6.19
C ASP A 285 15.95 4.54 -6.21
N PHE A 286 14.87 4.24 -5.52
CA PHE A 286 13.72 5.12 -5.35
C PHE A 286 13.02 4.85 -4.02
N HIS A 287 12.18 5.80 -3.61
CA HIS A 287 11.40 5.71 -2.38
C HIS A 287 9.92 5.94 -2.67
N VAL A 288 9.08 5.30 -1.87
CA VAL A 288 7.63 5.51 -1.92
C VAL A 288 7.15 6.04 -0.58
N VAL A 289 6.46 7.18 -0.63
CA VAL A 289 5.95 7.88 0.56
C VAL A 289 4.45 8.07 0.37
N ALA A 290 3.63 7.61 1.31
CA ALA A 290 2.19 7.73 1.15
C ALA A 290 1.42 7.90 2.45
N ALA A 291 0.23 8.51 2.31
CA ALA A 291 -0.80 8.65 3.32
C ALA A 291 -2.14 8.21 2.72
N SER A 292 -2.30 6.91 2.51
CA SER A 292 -3.49 6.35 1.87
C SER A 292 -4.67 6.25 2.85
N PRO A 293 -5.85 6.74 2.48
CA PRO A 293 -7.05 6.59 3.31
C PRO A 293 -7.77 5.27 3.10
N GLU A 294 -7.45 4.51 2.03
CA GLU A 294 -8.31 3.44 1.54
C GLU A 294 -7.57 2.11 1.39
N ILE A 295 -8.16 1.08 1.93
CA ILE A 295 -7.73 -0.31 1.74
C ILE A 295 -8.14 -0.79 0.34
N LEU A 296 -7.26 -1.52 -0.35
CA LEU A 296 -7.68 -2.30 -1.51
C LEU A 296 -8.41 -3.56 -1.05
N VAL A 297 -7.75 -4.38 -0.24
CA VAL A 297 -8.31 -5.61 0.30
C VAL A 297 -7.52 -6.07 1.52
N ARG A 298 -8.23 -6.65 2.48
CA ARG A 298 -7.66 -7.34 3.63
C ARG A 298 -8.12 -8.79 3.65
N GLN A 299 -7.19 -9.70 3.90
CA GLN A 299 -7.43 -11.11 4.16
C GLN A 299 -6.92 -11.43 5.56
N GLU A 300 -7.77 -12.00 6.38
CA GLU A 300 -7.48 -12.28 7.79
C GLU A 300 -7.85 -13.71 8.14
N ASN A 301 -6.98 -14.38 8.90
CA ASN A 301 -7.31 -15.66 9.53
C ASN A 301 -8.22 -15.41 10.73
N THR A 302 -9.39 -16.05 10.76
CA THR A 302 -10.40 -15.88 11.82
C THR A 302 -10.16 -16.78 13.05
N GLY A 303 -9.11 -17.60 13.03
CA GLY A 303 -8.72 -18.46 14.16
C GLY A 303 -9.48 -19.81 14.24
N ASP A 304 -10.55 -19.97 13.45
CA ASP A 304 -11.32 -21.21 13.29
C ASP A 304 -10.92 -22.02 12.04
N GLY A 305 -9.79 -21.65 11.43
CA GLY A 305 -9.31 -22.24 10.18
C GLY A 305 -9.95 -21.66 8.92
N GLN A 306 -10.80 -20.64 9.06
CA GLN A 306 -11.36 -19.91 7.93
C GLN A 306 -10.56 -18.62 7.70
N GLN A 307 -10.68 -18.09 6.48
CA GLN A 307 -10.13 -16.78 6.12
C GLN A 307 -11.24 -15.85 5.68
N LYS A 308 -11.21 -14.65 6.21
CA LYS A 308 -12.14 -13.57 5.89
C LYS A 308 -11.48 -12.59 4.94
N VAL A 309 -12.22 -12.17 3.92
CA VAL A 309 -11.80 -11.11 3.00
C VAL A 309 -12.69 -9.90 3.21
N THR A 310 -12.09 -8.72 3.27
CA THR A 310 -12.77 -7.45 3.54
C THR A 310 -12.34 -6.40 2.51
N ILE A 311 -13.32 -5.71 1.93
CA ILE A 311 -13.12 -4.47 1.16
C ILE A 311 -13.94 -3.38 1.84
N ARG A 312 -13.39 -2.17 1.93
CA ARG A 312 -14.06 -1.02 2.53
C ARG A 312 -14.12 0.14 1.54
N PRO A 313 -15.13 0.18 0.66
CA PRO A 313 -15.31 1.30 -0.25
C PRO A 313 -15.54 2.59 0.54
N LEU A 314 -14.85 3.64 0.10
CA LEU A 314 -14.88 4.97 0.65
C LEU A 314 -15.25 5.94 -0.46
N ALA A 315 -16.31 6.73 -0.26
CA ALA A 315 -16.77 7.74 -1.21
C ALA A 315 -17.39 8.93 -0.48
N GLY A 316 -17.64 9.98 -1.25
CA GLY A 316 -18.15 11.22 -0.72
C GLY A 316 -17.17 11.94 0.18
N THR A 317 -17.15 13.24 0.12
CA THR A 317 -16.24 14.04 0.96
C THR A 317 -16.93 15.33 1.38
N ARG A 318 -16.85 15.62 2.69
CA ARG A 318 -17.19 16.96 3.20
C ARG A 318 -16.07 17.42 4.15
N PRO A 319 -15.74 18.72 4.14
CA PRO A 319 -14.83 19.29 5.14
C PRO A 319 -15.38 19.10 6.56
N ARG A 320 -14.49 19.04 7.54
CA ARG A 320 -14.88 19.07 8.94
C ARG A 320 -15.51 20.42 9.30
N GLY A 321 -16.56 20.38 10.10
CA GLY A 321 -17.18 21.60 10.64
C GLY A 321 -16.29 22.29 11.66
N THR A 322 -16.43 23.62 11.78
CA THR A 322 -15.69 24.44 12.76
C THR A 322 -16.28 24.36 14.17
N SER A 323 -17.46 23.77 14.32
CA SER A 323 -18.12 23.46 15.60
C SER A 323 -18.75 22.06 15.53
N PRO A 324 -19.09 21.44 16.69
CA PRO A 324 -19.79 20.15 16.70
C PRO A 324 -21.11 20.17 15.92
N GLU A 325 -21.85 21.27 15.96
CA GLU A 325 -23.12 21.46 15.24
C GLU A 325 -22.89 21.54 13.73
N ALA A 326 -21.87 22.31 13.29
CA ALA A 326 -21.47 22.42 11.87
C ALA A 326 -20.94 21.08 11.34
N ASP A 327 -20.19 20.35 12.15
CA ASP A 327 -19.68 19.02 11.82
C ASP A 327 -20.84 18.01 11.63
N LYS A 328 -21.85 18.08 12.51
CA LYS A 328 -23.05 17.24 12.38
C LYS A 328 -23.91 17.63 11.18
N ALA A 329 -24.02 18.92 10.87
CA ALA A 329 -24.71 19.38 9.68
C ALA A 329 -24.04 18.89 8.38
N ALA A 330 -22.71 18.94 8.31
CA ALA A 330 -21.93 18.41 7.18
C ALA A 330 -22.11 16.89 7.03
N GLU A 331 -22.20 16.14 8.13
CA GLU A 331 -22.51 14.71 8.12
C GLU A 331 -23.89 14.43 7.53
N VAL A 332 -24.91 15.15 8.00
CA VAL A 332 -26.29 15.00 7.50
C VAL A 332 -26.38 15.33 6.02
N GLU A 333 -25.74 16.41 5.59
CA GLU A 333 -25.66 16.78 4.17
C GLU A 333 -25.01 15.67 3.34
N LEU A 334 -23.85 15.17 3.77
CA LEU A 334 -23.10 14.12 3.09
C LEU A 334 -23.95 12.84 2.89
N VAL A 335 -24.56 12.36 3.97
CA VAL A 335 -25.34 11.10 3.95
C VAL A 335 -26.66 11.24 3.20
N SER A 336 -27.22 12.45 3.11
CA SER A 336 -28.48 12.72 2.41
C SER A 336 -28.30 13.10 0.94
N ASP A 337 -27.08 13.39 0.49
CA ASP A 337 -26.79 13.76 -0.91
C ASP A 337 -27.08 12.59 -1.86
N PRO A 338 -28.05 12.72 -2.79
CA PRO A 338 -28.44 11.63 -3.69
C PRO A 338 -27.31 11.17 -4.62
N LYS A 339 -26.43 12.07 -5.05
CA LYS A 339 -25.29 11.78 -5.95
C LYS A 339 -24.26 10.95 -5.21
N GLU A 340 -23.84 11.41 -4.03
CA GLU A 340 -22.85 10.69 -3.19
C GLU A 340 -23.36 9.29 -2.81
N ARG A 341 -24.67 9.17 -2.50
CA ARG A 341 -25.29 7.88 -2.20
C ARG A 341 -25.31 6.95 -3.41
N ALA A 342 -25.64 7.44 -4.59
CA ALA A 342 -25.67 6.64 -5.81
C ALA A 342 -24.28 6.11 -6.17
N GLU A 343 -23.26 6.97 -6.08
CA GLU A 343 -21.87 6.59 -6.27
C GLU A 343 -21.45 5.53 -5.25
N HIS A 344 -21.79 5.74 -3.98
CA HIS A 344 -21.41 4.80 -2.92
C HIS A 344 -22.07 3.42 -3.07
N VAL A 345 -23.34 3.35 -3.49
CA VAL A 345 -24.02 2.09 -3.84
C VAL A 345 -23.28 1.36 -4.96
N MET A 346 -22.86 2.07 -6.00
CA MET A 346 -22.07 1.49 -7.09
C MET A 346 -20.76 0.88 -6.59
N LEU A 347 -20.05 1.55 -5.68
CA LEU A 347 -18.81 1.06 -5.09
C LEU A 347 -19.04 -0.16 -4.18
N ILE A 348 -20.15 -0.20 -3.42
CA ILE A 348 -20.55 -1.38 -2.64
C ILE A 348 -20.80 -2.58 -3.57
N ASP A 349 -21.53 -2.39 -4.66
CA ASP A 349 -21.81 -3.46 -5.60
C ASP A 349 -20.55 -3.97 -6.30
N LEU A 350 -19.62 -3.07 -6.63
CA LEU A 350 -18.32 -3.44 -7.17
C LEU A 350 -17.51 -4.29 -6.17
N ALA A 351 -17.47 -3.88 -4.90
CA ALA A 351 -16.80 -4.64 -3.83
C ALA A 351 -17.46 -6.01 -3.62
N ARG A 352 -18.81 -6.09 -3.66
CA ARG A 352 -19.55 -7.36 -3.59
C ARG A 352 -19.21 -8.28 -4.77
N ASN A 353 -19.11 -7.74 -5.97
CA ASN A 353 -18.74 -8.50 -7.16
C ASN A 353 -17.31 -9.03 -7.07
N ASP A 354 -16.36 -8.19 -6.65
CA ASP A 354 -14.94 -8.57 -6.50
C ASP A 354 -14.77 -9.69 -5.45
N ILE A 355 -15.37 -9.54 -4.27
CA ILE A 355 -15.35 -10.58 -3.22
C ILE A 355 -16.13 -11.83 -3.67
N GLY A 356 -17.24 -11.69 -4.38
CA GLY A 356 -18.07 -12.78 -4.85
C GLY A 356 -17.33 -13.81 -5.72
N ARG A 357 -16.28 -13.39 -6.42
CA ARG A 357 -15.44 -14.28 -7.25
C ARG A 357 -14.68 -15.31 -6.42
N ILE A 358 -14.28 -14.95 -5.21
CA ILE A 358 -13.38 -15.74 -4.35
C ILE A 358 -14.05 -16.23 -3.05
N ALA A 359 -15.17 -15.66 -2.68
CA ALA A 359 -15.88 -16.02 -1.46
C ALA A 359 -16.80 -17.24 -1.63
N ARG A 360 -17.03 -17.97 -0.55
CA ARG A 360 -18.02 -19.03 -0.49
C ARG A 360 -19.41 -18.47 -0.81
N THR A 361 -20.20 -19.23 -1.56
CA THR A 361 -21.57 -18.83 -1.93
C THR A 361 -22.39 -18.49 -0.69
N GLY A 362 -23.07 -17.35 -0.71
CA GLY A 362 -23.91 -16.86 0.39
C GLY A 362 -23.16 -16.24 1.56
N SER A 363 -21.80 -16.16 1.52
CA SER A 363 -21.01 -15.58 2.61
C SER A 363 -20.78 -14.06 2.44
N VAL A 364 -20.98 -13.51 1.24
CA VAL A 364 -20.76 -12.09 0.99
C VAL A 364 -21.85 -11.26 1.68
N LYS A 365 -21.42 -10.35 2.55
CA LYS A 365 -22.30 -9.48 3.35
C LYS A 365 -21.79 -8.05 3.39
N VAL A 366 -22.71 -7.11 3.39
CA VAL A 366 -22.45 -5.73 3.79
C VAL A 366 -22.66 -5.65 5.29
N THR A 367 -21.60 -5.61 6.06
CA THR A 367 -21.65 -5.65 7.54
C THR A 367 -21.81 -4.28 8.16
N GLU A 368 -21.42 -3.23 7.42
CA GLU A 368 -21.63 -1.82 7.77
C GLU A 368 -21.96 -1.06 6.48
N ALA A 369 -23.00 -0.24 6.49
CA ALA A 369 -23.42 0.51 5.32
C ALA A 369 -23.60 1.99 5.64
N PHE A 370 -23.05 2.88 4.80
CA PHE A 370 -23.19 4.33 4.89
C PHE A 370 -22.77 4.93 6.25
N ALA A 371 -21.77 4.33 6.90
CA ALA A 371 -21.17 4.92 8.10
C ALA A 371 -20.34 6.16 7.72
N VAL A 372 -20.31 7.16 8.60
CA VAL A 372 -19.47 8.33 8.40
C VAL A 372 -18.21 8.21 9.25
N GLU A 373 -17.06 8.15 8.57
CA GLU A 373 -15.76 8.24 9.22
C GLU A 373 -15.22 9.67 9.16
N ARG A 374 -14.75 10.15 10.30
CA ARG A 374 -14.20 11.49 10.47
C ARG A 374 -12.69 11.41 10.56
N TYR A 375 -12.04 12.14 9.68
CA TYR A 375 -10.59 12.34 9.67
C TYR A 375 -10.25 13.74 10.16
N SER A 376 -8.99 14.11 10.16
CA SER A 376 -8.54 15.42 10.68
C SER A 376 -9.20 16.61 9.98
N HIS A 377 -9.37 16.55 8.66
CA HIS A 377 -9.83 17.69 7.85
C HIS A 377 -11.09 17.40 7.02
N VAL A 378 -11.45 16.14 6.87
CA VAL A 378 -12.60 15.69 6.05
C VAL A 378 -13.34 14.56 6.73
N MET A 379 -14.57 14.31 6.25
CA MET A 379 -15.35 13.12 6.56
C MET A 379 -15.77 12.42 5.27
N HIS A 380 -15.91 11.10 5.32
CA HIS A 380 -16.30 10.27 4.18
C HIS A 380 -17.42 9.30 4.56
N ILE A 381 -18.18 8.88 3.56
CA ILE A 381 -19.08 7.72 3.68
C ILE A 381 -18.25 6.45 3.47
N VAL A 382 -18.39 5.50 4.36
CA VAL A 382 -17.70 4.22 4.32
C VAL A 382 -18.71 3.09 4.48
N SER A 383 -18.49 2.01 3.75
CA SER A 383 -19.21 0.75 3.95
C SER A 383 -18.20 -0.39 4.09
N ASN A 384 -18.64 -1.50 4.68
CA ASN A 384 -17.80 -2.67 4.88
C ASN A 384 -18.43 -3.88 4.21
N VAL A 385 -17.70 -4.49 3.27
CA VAL A 385 -18.12 -5.71 2.55
C VAL A 385 -17.17 -6.82 2.93
N GLU A 386 -17.73 -7.93 3.42
CA GLU A 386 -16.96 -9.08 3.87
C GLU A 386 -17.44 -10.37 3.19
N GLY A 387 -16.54 -11.33 3.08
CA GLY A 387 -16.84 -12.69 2.63
C GLY A 387 -15.88 -13.70 3.22
N THR A 388 -16.33 -14.94 3.36
CA THR A 388 -15.48 -16.06 3.74
C THR A 388 -14.82 -16.63 2.50
N LEU A 389 -13.49 -16.73 2.49
CA LEU A 389 -12.72 -17.22 1.34
C LEU A 389 -13.06 -18.69 1.06
N LYS A 390 -13.12 -19.06 -0.22
CA LYS A 390 -13.23 -20.45 -0.67
C LYS A 390 -11.98 -21.23 -0.27
N ASP A 391 -12.14 -22.52 -0.04
CA ASP A 391 -11.01 -23.40 0.25
C ASP A 391 -10.04 -23.45 -0.94
N GLY A 392 -8.74 -23.45 -0.65
CA GLY A 392 -7.68 -23.52 -1.63
C GLY A 392 -7.33 -22.20 -2.34
N MET A 393 -8.07 -21.11 -2.07
CA MET A 393 -7.71 -19.77 -2.57
C MET A 393 -6.55 -19.18 -1.78
N THR A 394 -5.66 -18.51 -2.50
CA THR A 394 -4.47 -17.86 -1.94
C THR A 394 -4.63 -16.35 -1.83
N ALA A 395 -3.69 -15.68 -1.19
CA ALA A 395 -3.63 -14.22 -1.16
C ALA A 395 -3.46 -13.61 -2.57
N ILE A 396 -2.78 -14.32 -3.47
CA ILE A 396 -2.61 -13.91 -4.87
C ILE A 396 -3.95 -14.02 -5.62
N ASP A 397 -4.77 -15.03 -5.36
CA ASP A 397 -6.11 -15.13 -5.93
C ASP A 397 -7.01 -13.98 -5.45
N VAL A 398 -6.91 -13.64 -4.15
CA VAL A 398 -7.63 -12.49 -3.58
C VAL A 398 -7.19 -11.20 -4.26
N LEU A 399 -5.88 -11.00 -4.44
CA LEU A 399 -5.35 -9.84 -5.15
C LEU A 399 -5.87 -9.80 -6.60
N LYS A 400 -5.75 -10.89 -7.37
CA LYS A 400 -6.25 -10.98 -8.76
C LYS A 400 -7.72 -10.63 -8.89
N ALA A 401 -8.55 -11.02 -7.93
CA ALA A 401 -9.99 -10.78 -7.96
C ALA A 401 -10.39 -9.32 -7.65
N THR A 402 -9.60 -8.62 -6.85
CA THR A 402 -9.92 -7.28 -6.33
C THR A 402 -9.14 -6.16 -7.00
N PHE A 403 -8.06 -6.49 -7.73
CA PHE A 403 -7.13 -5.53 -8.33
C PHE A 403 -7.50 -5.14 -9.76
N PRO A 404 -7.28 -3.88 -10.14
CA PRO A 404 -7.10 -2.73 -9.26
C PRO A 404 -8.42 -2.25 -8.66
N ALA A 405 -8.34 -1.31 -7.71
CA ALA A 405 -9.53 -0.77 -7.06
C ALA A 405 -10.48 -0.10 -8.07
N GLY A 406 -11.78 -0.34 -7.91
CA GLY A 406 -12.80 0.31 -8.73
C GLY A 406 -12.84 1.82 -8.58
N THR A 407 -12.53 2.32 -7.39
CA THR A 407 -12.39 3.75 -7.09
C THR A 407 -11.27 4.44 -7.88
N LEU A 408 -10.34 3.68 -8.47
CA LEU A 408 -9.23 4.16 -9.29
C LEU A 408 -9.36 3.84 -10.79
N THR A 409 -10.42 3.13 -11.18
CA THR A 409 -10.64 2.70 -12.55
C THR A 409 -11.96 3.23 -13.09
N GLY A 410 -13.04 2.57 -12.82
CA GLY A 410 -14.38 2.94 -13.27
C GLY A 410 -15.30 1.72 -13.39
N ALA A 411 -16.46 1.93 -14.00
CA ALA A 411 -17.48 0.90 -14.17
C ALA A 411 -18.06 0.93 -15.60
N PRO A 412 -18.00 -0.18 -16.36
CA PRO A 412 -17.35 -1.48 -16.05
C PRO A 412 -15.83 -1.41 -16.00
N LYS A 413 -15.22 -2.14 -15.02
CA LYS A 413 -13.81 -1.99 -14.63
C LYS A 413 -12.83 -2.15 -15.82
N VAL A 414 -12.90 -3.24 -16.56
CA VAL A 414 -11.94 -3.54 -17.64
C VAL A 414 -12.04 -2.53 -18.77
N HIS A 415 -13.25 -2.18 -19.19
CA HIS A 415 -13.47 -1.20 -20.24
C HIS A 415 -13.01 0.21 -19.85
N ALA A 416 -13.25 0.60 -18.60
CA ALA A 416 -12.71 1.86 -18.07
C ALA A 416 -11.17 1.90 -18.14
N MET A 417 -10.48 0.79 -17.85
CA MET A 417 -9.02 0.72 -17.94
C MET A 417 -8.52 0.82 -19.39
N GLU A 418 -9.21 0.25 -20.38
CA GLU A 418 -8.90 0.43 -21.80
C GLU A 418 -8.95 1.92 -22.20
N LEU A 419 -9.90 2.67 -21.64
CA LEU A 419 -10.01 4.10 -21.89
C LEU A 419 -8.94 4.91 -21.13
N ILE A 420 -8.64 4.56 -19.90
CA ILE A 420 -7.56 5.18 -19.14
C ILE A 420 -6.24 5.12 -19.93
N ASP A 421 -5.93 3.96 -20.52
CA ASP A 421 -4.73 3.77 -21.36
C ASP A 421 -4.71 4.70 -22.60
N GLN A 422 -5.89 5.08 -23.12
CA GLN A 422 -6.01 5.98 -24.26
C GLN A 422 -5.95 7.46 -23.87
N LEU A 423 -6.39 7.80 -22.66
CA LEU A 423 -6.52 9.18 -22.21
C LEU A 423 -5.29 9.68 -21.47
N GLU A 424 -4.67 8.84 -20.64
CA GLU A 424 -3.52 9.25 -19.85
C GLU A 424 -2.22 9.17 -20.67
N PRO A 425 -1.38 10.22 -20.66
CA PRO A 425 -0.20 10.29 -21.53
C PRO A 425 0.94 9.36 -21.11
N VAL A 426 0.94 8.88 -19.84
CA VAL A 426 2.00 8.07 -19.27
C VAL A 426 1.44 6.95 -18.40
N LYS A 427 2.21 5.88 -18.31
CA LYS A 427 1.96 4.73 -17.43
C LYS A 427 1.79 5.18 -15.97
N ARG A 428 0.78 4.64 -15.28
CA ARG A 428 0.52 4.96 -13.86
C ARG A 428 1.62 4.50 -12.93
N GLY A 429 2.19 3.32 -13.20
CA GLY A 429 3.19 2.72 -12.34
C GLY A 429 2.64 2.38 -10.96
N ILE A 430 3.23 2.92 -9.90
CA ILE A 430 2.84 2.62 -8.50
C ILE A 430 1.48 3.21 -8.16
N TYR A 431 1.15 4.38 -8.69
CA TYR A 431 -0.13 5.05 -8.42
C TYR A 431 -1.32 4.19 -8.82
N GLY A 432 -2.29 4.06 -7.92
CA GLY A 432 -3.50 3.23 -8.13
C GLY A 432 -3.26 1.73 -8.00
N GLY A 433 -2.02 1.32 -7.71
CA GLY A 433 -1.67 -0.06 -7.37
C GLY A 433 -1.97 -0.41 -5.91
N ALA A 434 -1.39 -1.49 -5.42
CA ALA A 434 -1.53 -2.01 -4.06
C ALA A 434 -0.20 -1.95 -3.32
N CYS A 435 -0.18 -1.38 -2.11
CA CYS A 435 0.97 -1.34 -1.22
C CYS A 435 0.64 -1.97 0.12
N GLY A 436 1.53 -2.81 0.64
CA GLY A 436 1.33 -3.46 1.92
C GLY A 436 2.13 -4.75 2.06
N TYR A 437 1.49 -5.79 2.58
CA TYR A 437 2.18 -7.06 2.83
C TYR A 437 1.30 -8.29 2.58
N ILE A 438 1.98 -9.41 2.33
CA ILE A 438 1.44 -10.76 2.34
C ILE A 438 2.25 -11.56 3.37
N SER A 439 1.59 -11.95 4.48
CA SER A 439 2.23 -12.61 5.61
C SER A 439 2.47 -14.10 5.35
N TYR A 440 3.51 -14.64 5.95
CA TYR A 440 3.68 -16.10 6.07
C TYR A 440 2.52 -16.79 6.81
N ALA A 441 1.78 -16.05 7.63
CA ALA A 441 0.59 -16.55 8.31
C ALA A 441 -0.65 -16.69 7.41
N GLY A 442 -0.56 -16.25 6.14
CA GLY A 442 -1.66 -16.27 5.20
C GLY A 442 -2.53 -15.00 5.25
N ASP A 443 -2.23 -14.06 6.16
CA ASP A 443 -2.88 -12.76 6.17
C ASP A 443 -2.31 -11.86 5.07
N MET A 444 -3.13 -10.99 4.51
CA MET A 444 -2.74 -9.94 3.58
C MET A 444 -3.44 -8.64 3.96
N ASP A 445 -2.70 -7.54 3.94
CA ASP A 445 -3.27 -6.21 4.12
C ASP A 445 -2.58 -5.26 3.13
N VAL A 446 -3.33 -4.80 2.13
CA VAL A 446 -2.82 -3.93 1.08
C VAL A 446 -3.74 -2.74 0.89
N ALA A 447 -3.17 -1.55 0.96
CA ALA A 447 -3.84 -0.29 0.69
C ALA A 447 -3.71 0.09 -0.78
N ILE A 448 -4.64 0.91 -1.27
CA ILE A 448 -4.53 1.51 -2.59
C ILE A 448 -3.42 2.55 -2.56
N ALA A 449 -2.51 2.51 -3.53
CA ALA A 449 -1.42 3.49 -3.65
C ALA A 449 -1.93 4.83 -4.18
N ILE A 450 -2.62 5.57 -3.32
CA ILE A 450 -3.09 6.94 -3.54
C ILE A 450 -2.56 7.87 -2.47
N ARG A 451 -2.59 9.17 -2.71
CA ARG A 451 -1.90 10.13 -1.85
C ARG A 451 -0.46 9.68 -1.63
N ALA A 452 0.14 9.19 -2.71
CA ALA A 452 1.45 8.58 -2.74
C ALA A 452 2.38 9.38 -3.66
N GLY A 453 3.63 9.52 -3.23
CA GLY A 453 4.72 10.11 -3.99
C GLY A 453 5.84 9.10 -4.20
N VAL A 454 6.41 9.11 -5.39
CA VAL A 454 7.63 8.38 -5.73
C VAL A 454 8.78 9.38 -5.81
N VAL A 455 9.80 9.20 -4.98
CA VAL A 455 11.02 10.01 -5.05
C VAL A 455 12.08 9.18 -5.75
N LYS A 456 12.49 9.64 -6.94
CA LYS A 456 13.49 8.99 -7.78
C LYS A 456 14.30 10.06 -8.51
N ASP A 457 15.60 9.85 -8.63
CA ASP A 457 16.51 10.75 -9.37
C ASP A 457 16.37 12.22 -8.96
N GLN A 458 16.19 12.49 -7.66
CA GLN A 458 15.96 13.82 -7.08
C GLN A 458 14.67 14.51 -7.60
N VAL A 459 13.68 13.73 -8.00
CA VAL A 459 12.37 14.21 -8.42
C VAL A 459 11.28 13.51 -7.61
N LEU A 460 10.37 14.30 -7.05
CA LEU A 460 9.13 13.81 -6.47
C LEU A 460 8.05 13.75 -7.56
N HIS A 461 7.52 12.57 -7.79
CA HIS A 461 6.41 12.32 -8.70
C HIS A 461 5.14 12.04 -7.89
N VAL A 462 4.12 12.85 -8.09
CA VAL A 462 2.80 12.72 -7.45
C VAL A 462 1.76 12.53 -8.53
N GLN A 463 0.88 11.55 -8.36
CA GLN A 463 -0.22 11.32 -9.30
C GLN A 463 -1.56 11.38 -8.58
N ALA A 464 -2.57 11.93 -9.25
CA ALA A 464 -3.93 12.01 -8.75
C ALA A 464 -4.92 11.92 -9.91
N ALA A 465 -6.09 11.33 -9.67
CA ALA A 465 -7.16 11.21 -10.63
C ALA A 465 -8.48 11.74 -10.07
N ALA A 466 -9.36 12.16 -10.97
CA ALA A 466 -10.73 12.50 -10.67
C ALA A 466 -11.71 11.56 -11.39
N GLY A 467 -12.84 11.30 -10.76
CA GLY A 467 -13.90 10.43 -11.31
C GLY A 467 -14.82 11.18 -12.23
N VAL A 468 -14.75 10.88 -13.53
CA VAL A 468 -15.58 11.51 -14.56
C VAL A 468 -16.89 10.74 -14.70
N VAL A 469 -18.00 11.45 -14.58
CA VAL A 469 -19.38 11.01 -14.83
C VAL A 469 -20.06 11.96 -15.83
N ALA A 470 -21.28 11.64 -16.27
CA ALA A 470 -22.01 12.44 -17.27
C ALA A 470 -22.09 13.93 -16.91
N ASP A 471 -22.35 14.24 -15.64
CA ASP A 471 -22.52 15.61 -15.15
C ASP A 471 -21.21 16.30 -14.75
N SER A 472 -20.06 15.65 -14.93
CA SER A 472 -18.75 16.22 -14.59
C SER A 472 -18.48 17.51 -15.34
N VAL A 473 -17.88 18.47 -14.64
CA VAL A 473 -17.40 19.74 -15.21
C VAL A 473 -15.88 19.65 -15.32
N PRO A 474 -15.28 19.64 -16.52
CA PRO A 474 -13.86 19.37 -16.73
C PRO A 474 -12.91 20.22 -15.90
N GLU A 475 -13.23 21.50 -15.73
CA GLU A 475 -12.48 22.43 -14.88
C GLU A 475 -12.50 22.03 -13.39
N LEU A 476 -13.59 21.46 -12.91
CA LEU A 476 -13.71 21.01 -11.52
C LEU A 476 -12.93 19.70 -11.32
N GLU A 477 -12.97 18.80 -12.30
CA GLU A 477 -12.19 17.56 -12.25
C GLU A 477 -10.67 17.84 -12.24
N TRP A 478 -10.22 18.81 -13.06
CA TRP A 478 -8.83 19.29 -12.99
C TRP A 478 -8.48 19.81 -11.59
N LYS A 479 -9.33 20.66 -11.02
CA LYS A 479 -9.10 21.21 -9.66
C LYS A 479 -9.09 20.12 -8.61
N GLU A 480 -9.89 19.07 -8.79
CA GLU A 480 -9.91 17.93 -7.87
C GLU A 480 -8.58 17.16 -7.88
N THR A 481 -7.98 16.93 -9.06
CA THR A 481 -6.66 16.29 -9.13
C THR A 481 -5.58 17.14 -8.45
N GLU A 482 -5.60 18.47 -8.65
CA GLU A 482 -4.70 19.41 -7.97
C GLU A 482 -4.89 19.37 -6.43
N ALA A 483 -6.13 19.32 -5.96
CA ALA A 483 -6.44 19.24 -4.55
C ALA A 483 -5.96 17.91 -3.92
N LYS A 484 -6.12 16.80 -4.67
CA LYS A 484 -5.67 15.47 -4.22
C LYS A 484 -4.14 15.36 -4.16
N ALA A 485 -3.40 16.06 -5.02
CA ALA A 485 -1.94 16.09 -5.00
C ALA A 485 -1.36 17.04 -3.93
N ARG A 486 -2.14 18.01 -3.46
CA ARG A 486 -1.68 19.12 -2.62
C ARG A 486 -0.98 18.70 -1.34
N ALA A 487 -1.45 17.65 -0.66
CA ALA A 487 -0.86 17.21 0.61
C ALA A 487 0.62 16.82 0.46
N LEU A 488 0.97 16.09 -0.60
CA LEU A 488 2.35 15.69 -0.88
C LEU A 488 3.21 16.87 -1.33
N LEU A 489 2.67 17.72 -2.19
CA LEU A 489 3.40 18.92 -2.65
C LEU A 489 3.65 19.87 -1.47
N ARG A 490 2.67 20.08 -0.59
CA ARG A 490 2.85 20.90 0.62
C ARG A 490 3.82 20.27 1.61
N ALA A 491 3.82 18.95 1.75
CA ALA A 491 4.82 18.25 2.55
C ALA A 491 6.24 18.49 2.03
N ALA A 492 6.43 18.46 0.71
CA ALA A 492 7.72 18.78 0.10
C ALA A 492 8.14 20.23 0.35
N GLU A 493 7.21 21.19 0.23
CA GLU A 493 7.45 22.60 0.52
C GLU A 493 7.88 22.82 1.98
N LEU A 494 7.18 22.19 2.95
CA LEU A 494 7.54 22.27 4.37
C LEU A 494 8.96 21.75 4.64
N VAL A 495 9.37 20.69 3.93
CA VAL A 495 10.75 20.20 4.04
C VAL A 495 11.73 21.24 3.47
N GLU A 496 11.42 21.84 2.31
CA GLU A 496 12.22 22.90 1.70
C GLU A 496 12.29 24.16 2.60
N GLU A 497 11.23 24.45 3.37
CA GLU A 497 11.17 25.54 4.36
C GLU A 497 11.94 25.23 5.66
N GLY A 498 12.37 23.98 5.89
CA GLY A 498 13.18 23.58 7.05
C GLY A 498 12.47 22.77 8.12
N LEU A 499 11.20 22.42 7.97
CA LEU A 499 10.37 21.67 8.94
C LEU A 499 10.22 22.39 10.31
N GLU A 500 10.37 23.70 10.39
CA GLU A 500 10.18 24.50 11.59
C GLU A 500 8.76 25.12 11.67
#